data_507e8020326da1d542c901c471402a2b
#
_entry.id   507e8020326da1d542c901c471402a2b
#
_cell.length_a   1.000
_cell.length_b   1.000
_cell.length_c   1.000
_cell.angle_alpha   90.00
_cell.angle_beta   90.00
_cell.angle_gamma   90.00
#
_symmetry.space_group_name_H-M   'P 1'
#
loop_
_entity.id
_entity.type
_entity.pdbx_description
1 polymer ?
#
loop_
_entity_poly.entity_id
_entity_poly.type
_entity_poly.pdbx_seq_one_letter_code
_entity_poly.pdbx_strand_id
1 'polypeptide(L)'
;MMEWNEMDRMEQLHCIYWDAYKDAYGVRPRGIDTSSWTEEEYKAEFARLDVIVEANHQERLASEAKAITTFEDRVLNLMHSGTSREQVIAWLMDAEGANGDHDYFCFTQGLPYGYFDKKELA
;
A
#
# COMPACT_ATOMS: atom_id res chain seq x y z
N MET A 1 12.03 17.32 24.56
CA MET A 1 11.05 17.29 23.45
C MET A 1 9.74 17.88 23.93
N MET A 2 9.14 18.74 23.13
CA MET A 2 7.89 19.40 23.48
C MET A 2 6.73 18.43 23.31
N GLU A 3 5.82 18.38 24.30
CA GLU A 3 4.61 17.59 24.18
C GLU A 3 3.67 18.22 23.16
N TRP A 4 2.80 17.39 22.54
CA TRP A 4 1.88 17.88 21.51
C TRP A 4 1.01 19.04 21.99
N ASN A 5 0.47 18.93 23.20
CA ASN A 5 -0.40 19.96 23.75
C ASN A 5 0.35 21.23 24.19
N GLU A 6 1.69 21.20 24.22
CA GLU A 6 2.52 22.35 24.54
C GLU A 6 2.92 23.13 23.28
N MET A 7 2.69 22.56 22.11
CA MET A 7 2.97 23.22 20.83
C MET A 7 1.90 24.25 20.54
N ASP A 8 2.28 25.36 19.92
CA ASP A 8 1.27 26.28 19.42
C ASP A 8 0.55 25.69 18.20
N ARG A 9 -0.53 26.34 17.78
CA ARG A 9 -1.36 25.85 16.68
C ARG A 9 -0.57 25.69 15.37
N MET A 10 0.33 26.63 15.09
CA MET A 10 1.11 26.61 13.84
C MET A 10 2.12 25.46 13.84
N GLU A 11 2.73 25.18 14.99
CA GLU A 11 3.65 24.05 15.11
C GLU A 11 2.91 22.72 14.91
N GLN A 12 1.70 22.60 15.47
CA GLN A 12 0.86 21.42 15.27
C GLN A 12 0.52 21.23 13.80
N LEU A 13 0.12 22.31 13.11
CA LEU A 13 -0.22 22.26 11.69
C LEU A 13 1.00 21.85 10.85
N HIS A 14 2.18 22.35 11.20
CA HIS A 14 3.41 21.96 10.51
C HIS A 14 3.69 20.46 10.65
N CYS A 15 3.52 19.91 11.85
CA CYS A 15 3.71 18.46 12.07
C CYS A 15 2.71 17.64 11.29
N ILE A 16 1.43 18.05 11.26
CA ILE A 16 0.38 17.36 10.50
C ILE A 16 0.70 17.41 9.01
N TYR A 17 1.13 18.58 8.50
CA TYR A 17 1.53 18.72 7.09
C TYR A 17 2.68 17.79 6.72
N TRP A 18 3.68 17.71 7.59
CA TRP A 18 4.86 16.87 7.36
C TRP A 18 4.45 15.40 7.13
N ASP A 19 3.57 14.89 8.02
CA ASP A 19 3.10 13.52 7.94
C ASP A 19 2.14 13.32 6.75
N ALA A 20 1.25 14.27 6.48
CA ALA A 20 0.32 14.18 5.35
C ALA A 20 1.07 14.18 4.02
N TYR A 21 2.13 14.97 3.91
CA TYR A 21 2.96 15.00 2.71
C TYR A 21 3.64 13.64 2.49
N LYS A 22 4.18 13.05 3.55
CA LYS A 22 4.80 11.72 3.46
C LYS A 22 3.80 10.66 3.03
N ASP A 23 2.56 10.73 3.54
CA ASP A 23 1.51 9.78 3.15
C ASP A 23 1.17 9.89 1.66
N ALA A 24 1.15 11.12 1.13
CA ALA A 24 0.81 11.36 -0.27
C ALA A 24 1.94 11.00 -1.23
N TYR A 25 3.19 11.31 -0.87
CA TYR A 25 4.32 11.21 -1.78
C TYR A 25 5.37 10.17 -1.39
N GLY A 26 5.22 9.53 -0.24
CA GLY A 26 6.14 8.50 0.23
C GLY A 26 7.42 9.02 0.85
N VAL A 27 7.68 10.31 0.77
CA VAL A 27 8.86 10.97 1.34
C VAL A 27 8.44 12.26 2.04
N ARG A 28 9.22 12.69 3.01
CA ARG A 28 8.98 13.95 3.71
C ARG A 28 9.32 15.13 2.80
N PRO A 29 8.67 16.29 2.99
CA PRO A 29 8.94 17.47 2.16
C PRO A 29 10.38 17.96 2.33
N ARG A 30 10.97 18.40 1.24
CA ARG A 30 12.31 18.98 1.21
C ARG A 30 12.26 20.30 0.45
N GLY A 31 12.92 21.32 0.99
CA GLY A 31 12.98 22.60 0.33
C GLY A 31 11.69 23.38 0.32
N ILE A 32 10.70 22.96 1.10
CA ILE A 32 9.42 23.66 1.21
C ILE A 32 9.44 24.47 2.50
N ASP A 33 9.34 25.79 2.37
CA ASP A 33 9.31 26.70 3.51
C ASP A 33 7.86 27.08 3.81
N THR A 34 7.34 26.59 4.94
CA THR A 34 5.97 26.84 5.36
C THR A 34 5.88 27.91 6.45
N SER A 35 7.00 28.59 6.75
CA SER A 35 7.05 29.54 7.87
C SER A 35 6.10 30.71 7.73
N SER A 36 5.74 31.08 6.48
CA SER A 36 4.82 32.17 6.20
C SER A 36 3.37 31.73 5.96
N TRP A 37 3.09 30.43 6.08
CA TRP A 37 1.76 29.92 5.77
C TRP A 37 0.77 30.25 6.89
N THR A 38 -0.46 30.58 6.48
CA THR A 38 -1.58 30.76 7.39
C THR A 38 -2.24 29.40 7.67
N GLU A 39 -3.13 29.36 8.67
CA GLU A 39 -3.88 28.14 8.94
C GLU A 39 -4.72 27.72 7.74
N GLU A 40 -5.31 28.68 7.03
CA GLU A 40 -6.10 28.40 5.82
C GLU A 40 -5.24 27.76 4.72
N GLU A 41 -4.00 28.22 4.58
CA GLU A 41 -3.07 27.64 3.59
C GLU A 41 -2.74 26.20 3.94
N TYR A 42 -2.49 25.89 5.23
CA TYR A 42 -2.30 24.52 5.66
C TYR A 42 -3.52 23.66 5.37
N LYS A 43 -4.71 24.14 5.69
CA LYS A 43 -5.95 23.39 5.45
C LYS A 43 -6.19 23.13 3.97
N ALA A 44 -5.88 24.08 3.10
CA ALA A 44 -5.99 23.90 1.66
C ALA A 44 -5.02 22.80 1.18
N GLU A 45 -3.79 22.79 1.70
CA GLU A 45 -2.82 21.75 1.38
C GLU A 45 -3.24 20.38 1.90
N PHE A 46 -3.82 20.31 3.09
CA PHE A 46 -4.34 19.03 3.62
C PHE A 46 -5.42 18.46 2.71
N ALA A 47 -6.33 19.29 2.23
CA ALA A 47 -7.37 18.85 1.30
C ALA A 47 -6.77 18.32 0.00
N ARG A 48 -5.75 19.01 -0.53
CA ARG A 48 -5.05 18.59 -1.74
C ARG A 48 -4.33 17.24 -1.54
N LEU A 49 -3.65 17.10 -0.41
CA LEU A 49 -2.92 15.87 -0.09
C LEU A 49 -3.87 14.70 0.14
N ASP A 50 -5.03 14.94 0.76
CA ASP A 50 -6.05 13.90 0.96
C ASP A 50 -6.54 13.34 -0.38
N VAL A 51 -6.73 14.20 -1.38
CA VAL A 51 -7.14 13.76 -2.72
C VAL A 51 -6.07 12.85 -3.33
N ILE A 52 -4.80 13.20 -3.16
CA ILE A 52 -3.69 12.39 -3.68
C ILE A 52 -3.64 11.04 -2.97
N VAL A 53 -3.77 11.02 -1.65
CA VAL A 53 -3.76 9.77 -0.87
C VAL A 53 -4.90 8.86 -1.31
N GLU A 54 -6.10 9.41 -1.50
CA GLU A 54 -7.26 8.63 -1.94
C GLU A 54 -7.06 8.09 -3.35
N ALA A 55 -6.52 8.90 -4.27
CA ALA A 55 -6.23 8.45 -5.62
C ALA A 55 -5.20 7.31 -5.63
N ASN A 56 -4.15 7.43 -4.82
CA ASN A 56 -3.14 6.39 -4.68
C ASN A 56 -3.74 5.10 -4.12
N HIS A 57 -4.65 5.23 -3.15
CA HIS A 57 -5.34 4.09 -2.57
C HIS A 57 -6.18 3.36 -3.60
N GLN A 58 -6.96 4.10 -4.41
CA GLN A 58 -7.80 3.51 -5.45
C GLN A 58 -6.95 2.84 -6.53
N GLU A 59 -5.84 3.45 -6.91
CA GLU A 59 -4.92 2.87 -7.88
C GLU A 59 -4.32 1.56 -7.36
N ARG A 60 -3.94 1.53 -6.09
CA ARG A 60 -3.42 0.30 -5.47
C ARG A 60 -4.47 -0.80 -5.46
N LEU A 61 -5.72 -0.49 -5.09
CA LEU A 61 -6.80 -1.48 -5.09
C LEU A 61 -7.06 -2.03 -6.48
N ALA A 62 -7.04 -1.17 -7.49
CA ALA A 62 -7.24 -1.60 -8.89
C ALA A 62 -6.10 -2.49 -9.35
N SER A 63 -4.86 -2.15 -8.99
CA SER A 63 -3.68 -2.94 -9.32
C SER A 63 -3.72 -4.32 -8.66
N GLU A 64 -4.10 -4.36 -7.39
CA GLU A 64 -4.24 -5.62 -6.65
C GLU A 64 -5.34 -6.49 -7.25
N ALA A 65 -6.49 -5.90 -7.61
CA ALA A 65 -7.59 -6.63 -8.23
C ALA A 65 -7.15 -7.25 -9.55
N LYS A 66 -6.41 -6.52 -10.36
CA LYS A 66 -5.87 -7.01 -11.62
C LYS A 66 -4.87 -8.16 -11.40
N ALA A 67 -4.00 -8.01 -10.41
CA ALA A 67 -3.02 -9.04 -10.06
C ALA A 67 -3.72 -10.32 -9.58
N ILE A 68 -4.77 -10.20 -8.79
CA ILE A 68 -5.56 -11.34 -8.32
C ILE A 68 -6.18 -12.07 -9.51
N THR A 69 -6.82 -11.35 -10.43
CA THR A 69 -7.43 -11.94 -11.61
C THR A 69 -6.39 -12.68 -12.44
N THR A 70 -5.27 -12.06 -12.72
CA THR A 70 -4.18 -12.65 -13.50
C THR A 70 -3.65 -13.92 -12.84
N PHE A 71 -3.43 -13.85 -11.53
CA PHE A 71 -2.92 -14.99 -10.76
C PHE A 71 -3.90 -16.15 -10.76
N GLU A 72 -5.18 -15.88 -10.48
CA GLU A 72 -6.20 -16.94 -10.41
C GLU A 72 -6.44 -17.58 -11.78
N ASP A 73 -6.40 -16.82 -12.85
CA ASP A 73 -6.51 -17.35 -14.21
C ASP A 73 -5.32 -18.26 -14.51
N ARG A 74 -4.13 -17.89 -14.11
CA ARG A 74 -2.92 -18.70 -14.28
C ARG A 74 -3.04 -20.02 -13.52
N VAL A 75 -3.54 -19.96 -12.27
CA VAL A 75 -3.74 -21.17 -11.47
C VAL A 75 -4.76 -22.09 -12.13
N LEU A 76 -5.89 -21.55 -12.56
CA LEU A 76 -6.94 -22.33 -13.23
C LEU A 76 -6.40 -23.01 -14.49
N ASN A 77 -5.62 -22.30 -15.29
CA ASN A 77 -5.03 -22.87 -16.50
C ASN A 77 -4.08 -24.03 -16.18
N LEU A 78 -3.34 -23.93 -15.09
CA LEU A 78 -2.41 -25.00 -14.69
C LEU A 78 -3.12 -26.16 -14.00
N MET A 79 -4.32 -25.95 -13.47
CA MET A 79 -5.16 -27.00 -12.90
C MET A 79 -5.87 -27.82 -13.97
N HIS A 80 -5.76 -27.44 -15.21
CA HIS A 80 -6.48 -28.05 -16.33
C HIS A 80 -6.30 -29.57 -16.44
N SER A 81 -5.16 -30.08 -16.01
CA SER A 81 -4.85 -31.53 -16.07
C SER A 81 -5.34 -32.30 -14.86
N GLY A 82 -6.14 -31.71 -13.99
CA GLY A 82 -6.61 -32.34 -12.75
C GLY A 82 -5.71 -32.13 -11.56
N THR A 83 -4.67 -31.31 -11.70
CA THR A 83 -3.76 -30.97 -10.60
C THR A 83 -4.50 -30.06 -9.60
N SER A 84 -4.27 -30.28 -8.30
CA SER A 84 -4.90 -29.48 -7.28
C SER A 84 -4.37 -28.06 -7.25
N ARG A 85 -5.19 -27.14 -6.74
CA ARG A 85 -4.79 -25.74 -6.56
C ARG A 85 -3.54 -25.65 -5.68
N GLU A 86 -3.50 -26.40 -4.57
CA GLU A 86 -2.36 -26.41 -3.65
C GLU A 86 -1.07 -26.81 -4.35
N GLN A 87 -1.12 -27.82 -5.21
CA GLN A 87 0.05 -28.27 -5.95
C GLN A 87 0.51 -27.23 -6.95
N VAL A 88 -0.42 -26.59 -7.65
CA VAL A 88 -0.09 -25.52 -8.61
C VAL A 88 0.58 -24.36 -7.89
N ILE A 89 0.05 -23.94 -6.76
CA ILE A 89 0.63 -22.85 -5.97
C ILE A 89 2.04 -23.23 -5.52
N ALA A 90 2.24 -24.47 -5.06
CA ALA A 90 3.56 -24.95 -4.64
C ALA A 90 4.56 -24.88 -5.80
N TRP A 91 4.15 -25.28 -7.00
CA TRP A 91 5.00 -25.19 -8.19
C TRP A 91 5.36 -23.75 -8.54
N LEU A 92 4.40 -22.86 -8.47
CA LEU A 92 4.63 -21.44 -8.78
C LEU A 92 5.55 -20.80 -7.74
N MET A 93 5.37 -21.13 -6.47
CA MET A 93 6.24 -20.64 -5.40
C MET A 93 7.67 -21.13 -5.59
N ASP A 94 7.84 -22.39 -5.94
CA ASP A 94 9.16 -22.97 -6.20
C ASP A 94 9.83 -22.29 -7.38
N ALA A 95 9.09 -22.04 -8.45
CA ALA A 95 9.59 -21.34 -9.63
C ALA A 95 10.06 -19.91 -9.33
N GLU A 96 9.43 -19.25 -8.38
CA GLU A 96 9.80 -17.90 -7.96
C GLU A 96 10.85 -17.88 -6.85
N GLY A 97 11.28 -19.04 -6.39
CA GLY A 97 12.25 -19.14 -5.30
C GLY A 97 11.68 -18.81 -3.92
N ALA A 98 10.37 -18.86 -3.77
CA ALA A 98 9.72 -18.50 -2.52
C ALA A 98 9.82 -19.58 -1.44
N ASN A 99 9.99 -20.83 -1.82
CA ASN A 99 10.28 -21.95 -0.90
C ASN A 99 9.37 -22.05 0.32
N GLY A 100 8.04 -21.87 0.13
CA GLY A 100 7.07 -21.95 1.20
C GLY A 100 6.80 -20.62 1.91
N ASP A 101 7.50 -19.55 1.51
CA ASP A 101 7.27 -18.20 2.04
C ASP A 101 6.11 -17.54 1.29
N HIS A 102 4.90 -17.67 1.83
CA HIS A 102 3.69 -17.12 1.21
C HIS A 102 3.73 -15.59 1.11
N ASP A 103 4.27 -14.93 2.10
CA ASP A 103 4.35 -13.47 2.11
C ASP A 103 5.24 -12.94 1.00
N TYR A 104 6.41 -13.56 0.85
CA TYR A 104 7.33 -13.23 -0.25
C TYR A 104 6.67 -13.50 -1.60
N PHE A 105 5.97 -14.62 -1.72
CA PHE A 105 5.28 -14.97 -2.96
C PHE A 105 4.18 -13.96 -3.30
N CYS A 106 3.40 -13.54 -2.32
CA CYS A 106 2.41 -12.48 -2.52
C CYS A 106 3.07 -11.21 -3.08
N PHE A 107 4.20 -10.82 -2.51
CA PHE A 107 4.96 -9.67 -2.97
C PHE A 107 5.36 -9.83 -4.45
N THR A 108 5.91 -10.98 -4.84
CA THR A 108 6.35 -11.20 -6.22
C THR A 108 5.20 -11.19 -7.22
N GLN A 109 3.99 -11.58 -6.80
CA GLN A 109 2.82 -11.65 -7.68
C GLN A 109 1.96 -10.39 -7.63
N GLY A 110 2.31 -9.42 -6.79
CA GLY A 110 1.50 -8.21 -6.61
C GLY A 110 0.18 -8.46 -5.86
N LEU A 111 0.10 -9.57 -5.13
CA LEU A 111 -1.09 -9.93 -4.36
C LEU A 111 -1.10 -9.22 -3.00
N PRO A 112 -2.30 -8.99 -2.43
CA PRO A 112 -2.39 -8.41 -1.08
C PRO A 112 -1.70 -9.30 -0.04
N TYR A 113 -1.09 -8.68 0.96
CA TYR A 113 -0.51 -9.39 2.08
C TYR A 113 -1.57 -10.27 2.76
N GLY A 114 -1.20 -11.50 3.07
CA GLY A 114 -2.13 -12.44 3.70
C GLY A 114 -3.17 -13.03 2.76
N TYR A 115 -3.00 -12.87 1.46
CA TYR A 115 -3.95 -13.37 0.46
C TYR A 115 -4.24 -14.86 0.64
N PHE A 116 -3.21 -15.67 0.83
CA PHE A 116 -3.37 -17.12 0.99
C PHE A 116 -3.93 -17.51 2.34
N ASP A 117 -3.67 -16.71 3.37
CA ASP A 117 -4.20 -16.97 4.71
C ASP A 117 -5.72 -17.00 4.71
N LYS A 118 -6.34 -16.13 3.92
CA LYS A 118 -7.79 -16.04 3.85
C LYS A 118 -8.42 -17.12 2.98
N LYS A 119 -7.70 -17.58 1.95
CA LYS A 119 -8.24 -18.51 0.96
C LYS A 119 -7.80 -19.95 1.16
N GLU A 120 -6.57 -20.15 1.62
CA GLU A 120 -6.00 -21.48 1.73
C GLU A 120 -6.21 -22.11 3.09
N LEU A 121 -6.40 -21.29 4.13
CA LEU A 121 -6.60 -21.77 5.49
C LEU A 121 -8.07 -21.75 5.89
N ALA A 122 -8.93 -21.20 5.07
CA ALA A 122 -10.36 -21.14 5.34
C ALA A 122 -11.04 -22.49 5.08
#